data_97b3c821bd071acb791159db81d884b1
#
_entry.id   97b3c821bd071acb791159db81d884b1
#
_cell.length_a   1.000
_cell.length_b   1.000
_cell.length_c   1.000
_cell.angle_alpha   90.00
_cell.angle_beta   90.00
_cell.angle_gamma   90.00
#
_symmetry.space_group_name_H-M   'P 1'
#
loop_
_entity.id
_entity.type
_entity.pdbx_description
1 polymer ?
#
loop_
_entity_poly.entity_id
_entity_poly.type
_entity_poly.pdbx_seq_one_letter_code
_entity_poly.pdbx_strand_id
1 'polypeptide(L)'
;VIAIQVWEYSNSLHFCANACHDVHPEEIPAYEDSYHSNVKCVECHMGRVGTLNNIILKASHFKHLPAVIFDSYERPLESETMRPANESCELCHYPPAFHGDGVRHITRFGTDEQNTQKDTYLLMKTGAGTEEEGQGFDIHWHVSSEVEYIATDEHDEEIAWVRITLPDGRTVEYNDVTEPLMPEEINEAETKTMDCVDCHNRVGHPFPPPEDLVDRAMADGRLNPALPYAKQLMLDLISASYGSEEEALEAIEEVKVQYAAAYPEIATQYPNELEAAAEVAEDLAAQLIFEDPEVSWEDFPDHNKHKDFAGCFRCHDGKHLTDDGESIRLHCNICHSVPANVGGEEPPPAVPLGPLDEPDYHLETNFIADHRFQAD
;
A
#
# COMPACT_ATOMS: atom_id res chain seq x y z
N VAL A 1 37.99 16.02 6.12
CA VAL A 1 37.00 16.73 5.30
C VAL A 1 36.57 15.83 4.14
N ILE A 2 37.46 15.39 3.25
CA ILE A 2 37.10 14.56 2.08
C ILE A 2 36.37 13.27 2.50
N ALA A 3 36.82 12.53 3.50
CA ALA A 3 36.19 11.32 3.96
C ALA A 3 34.76 11.56 4.47
N ILE A 4 34.50 12.69 5.13
CA ILE A 4 33.16 13.07 5.60
C ILE A 4 32.28 13.39 4.39
N GLN A 5 32.77 14.13 3.41
CA GLN A 5 31.99 14.46 2.21
C GLN A 5 31.64 13.22 1.38
N VAL A 6 32.61 12.29 1.22
CA VAL A 6 32.33 11.00 0.56
C VAL A 6 31.29 10.19 1.32
N TRP A 7 31.37 10.19 2.65
CA TRP A 7 30.39 9.52 3.50
C TRP A 7 28.99 10.15 3.38
N GLU A 8 28.88 11.47 3.48
CA GLU A 8 27.60 12.18 3.33
C GLU A 8 27.02 11.98 1.94
N TYR A 9 27.84 12.08 0.89
CA TYR A 9 27.41 11.81 -0.49
C TYR A 9 26.90 10.38 -0.65
N SER A 10 27.61 9.39 -0.12
CA SER A 10 27.20 7.98 -0.20
C SER A 10 25.92 7.62 0.61
N ASN A 11 25.39 8.54 1.42
CA ASN A 11 24.13 8.43 2.14
C ASN A 11 23.06 9.39 1.59
N SER A 12 23.32 10.06 0.47
CA SER A 12 22.36 10.99 -0.14
C SER A 12 21.40 10.27 -1.07
N LEU A 13 20.20 10.83 -1.23
CA LEU A 13 19.23 10.39 -2.22
C LEU A 13 19.88 10.36 -3.63
N HIS A 14 20.62 11.40 -4.00
CA HIS A 14 21.27 11.48 -5.30
C HIS A 14 22.23 10.30 -5.57
N PHE A 15 22.99 9.85 -4.56
CA PHE A 15 23.85 8.67 -4.73
C PHE A 15 23.02 7.40 -4.91
N CYS A 16 22.00 7.21 -4.08
CA CYS A 16 21.14 6.03 -4.17
C CYS A 16 20.40 6.01 -5.52
N ALA A 17 19.74 7.10 -5.88
CA ALA A 17 18.94 7.21 -7.09
C ALA A 17 19.73 7.08 -8.40
N ASN A 18 20.96 7.61 -8.45
CA ASN A 18 21.69 7.68 -9.73
C ASN A 18 22.90 6.74 -9.84
N ALA A 19 23.39 6.19 -8.72
CA ALA A 19 24.56 5.32 -8.77
C ALA A 19 24.24 3.83 -8.67
N CYS A 20 23.09 3.48 -8.07
CA CYS A 20 22.71 2.09 -7.84
C CYS A 20 21.28 1.78 -8.29
N HIS A 21 20.38 2.78 -8.35
CA HIS A 21 18.97 2.61 -8.66
C HIS A 21 18.58 3.16 -10.03
N ASP A 22 19.52 3.33 -10.95
CA ASP A 22 19.27 3.57 -12.37
C ASP A 22 18.66 2.33 -13.08
N VAL A 23 18.55 1.24 -12.34
CA VAL A 23 18.03 -0.07 -12.82
C VAL A 23 16.54 -0.25 -12.56
N HIS A 24 15.92 0.61 -11.77
CA HIS A 24 14.46 0.66 -11.51
C HIS A 24 14.06 2.12 -11.22
N PRO A 25 13.93 2.92 -12.27
CA PRO A 25 13.68 4.36 -12.16
C PRO A 25 12.33 4.70 -11.53
N GLU A 26 11.34 3.81 -11.58
CA GLU A 26 9.99 3.96 -11.03
C GLU A 26 9.96 4.14 -9.49
N GLU A 27 10.95 3.61 -8.79
CA GLU A 27 11.06 3.72 -7.32
C GLU A 27 11.27 5.16 -6.84
N ILE A 28 11.90 6.01 -7.67
CA ILE A 28 12.20 7.38 -7.28
C ILE A 28 10.96 8.27 -7.31
N PRO A 29 10.15 8.30 -8.38
CA PRO A 29 8.87 9.00 -8.38
C PRO A 29 7.92 8.50 -7.28
N ALA A 30 7.85 7.17 -7.07
CA ALA A 30 7.06 6.58 -6.02
C ALA A 30 7.51 7.05 -4.62
N TYR A 31 8.83 7.12 -4.36
CA TYR A 31 9.36 7.68 -3.13
C TYR A 31 9.02 9.17 -2.97
N GLU A 32 9.17 9.97 -4.01
CA GLU A 32 8.88 11.41 -3.98
C GLU A 32 7.39 11.70 -3.70
N ASP A 33 6.48 10.83 -4.13
CA ASP A 33 5.04 10.91 -3.82
C ASP A 33 4.67 10.32 -2.44
N SER A 34 5.60 9.67 -1.76
CA SER A 34 5.35 9.03 -0.47
C SER A 34 5.33 10.02 0.70
N TYR A 35 4.66 9.63 1.80
CA TYR A 35 4.74 10.37 3.07
C TYR A 35 6.16 10.40 3.67
N HIS A 36 7.06 9.54 3.18
CA HIS A 36 8.45 9.43 3.62
C HIS A 36 9.45 10.10 2.68
N SER A 37 9.01 10.93 1.72
CA SER A 37 9.86 11.63 0.75
C SER A 37 10.98 12.50 1.36
N ASN A 38 10.89 12.83 2.65
CA ASN A 38 11.93 13.54 3.41
C ASN A 38 12.81 12.63 4.27
N VAL A 39 12.57 11.32 4.28
CA VAL A 39 13.36 10.32 5.03
C VAL A 39 14.41 9.75 4.09
N LYS A 40 15.67 9.76 4.49
CA LYS A 40 16.74 9.24 3.62
C LYS A 40 16.60 7.74 3.40
N CYS A 41 16.84 7.27 2.19
CA CYS A 41 16.82 5.85 1.84
C CYS A 41 17.57 4.96 2.83
N VAL A 42 18.74 5.43 3.29
CA VAL A 42 19.59 4.71 4.26
C VAL A 42 18.93 4.55 5.64
N GLU A 43 17.97 5.37 6.02
CA GLU A 43 17.27 5.26 7.31
C GLU A 43 16.39 4.00 7.37
N CYS A 44 15.78 3.64 6.23
CA CYS A 44 14.94 2.45 6.09
C CYS A 44 15.76 1.23 5.65
N HIS A 45 16.51 1.35 4.53
CA HIS A 45 17.20 0.20 3.92
C HIS A 45 18.47 -0.23 4.66
N MET A 46 19.12 0.66 5.39
CA MET A 46 20.34 0.34 6.14
C MET A 46 20.13 0.45 7.66
N GLY A 47 19.10 1.14 8.10
CA GLY A 47 18.84 1.41 9.50
C GLY A 47 19.91 2.30 10.17
N ARG A 48 19.66 2.70 11.41
CA ARG A 48 20.62 3.49 12.21
C ARG A 48 21.63 2.59 12.90
N VAL A 49 22.38 1.86 12.13
CA VAL A 49 23.47 1.04 12.64
C VAL A 49 24.77 1.86 12.83
N GLY A 50 25.67 1.39 13.69
CA GLY A 50 26.97 2.05 13.90
C GLY A 50 27.76 2.16 12.59
N THR A 51 28.64 3.20 12.50
CA THR A 51 29.38 3.52 11.27
C THR A 51 30.11 2.32 10.66
N LEU A 52 30.68 1.43 11.48
CA LEU A 52 31.38 0.25 10.99
C LEU A 52 30.41 -0.75 10.32
N ASN A 53 29.27 -0.99 10.95
CA ASN A 53 28.24 -1.88 10.39
C ASN A 53 27.66 -1.32 9.11
N ASN A 54 27.45 0.00 9.05
CA ASN A 54 26.99 0.68 7.82
C ASN A 54 28.00 0.49 6.68
N ILE A 55 29.31 0.59 6.92
CA ILE A 55 30.35 0.33 5.93
C ILE A 55 30.29 -1.13 5.45
N ILE A 56 30.11 -2.08 6.37
CA ILE A 56 30.01 -3.50 6.04
C ILE A 56 28.77 -3.78 5.20
N LEU A 57 27.62 -3.21 5.58
CA LEU A 57 26.37 -3.32 4.81
C LEU A 57 26.54 -2.76 3.40
N LYS A 58 27.09 -1.55 3.26
CA LYS A 58 27.38 -1.00 1.93
C LYS A 58 28.32 -1.87 1.11
N ALA A 59 29.35 -2.44 1.75
CA ALA A 59 30.27 -3.34 1.08
C ALA A 59 29.58 -4.64 0.62
N SER A 60 28.60 -5.17 1.38
CA SER A 60 27.86 -6.37 0.99
C SER A 60 26.99 -6.14 -0.26
N HIS A 61 26.48 -4.92 -0.49
CA HIS A 61 25.69 -4.59 -1.68
C HIS A 61 26.53 -4.60 -2.97
N PHE A 62 27.88 -4.52 -2.89
CA PHE A 62 28.72 -4.68 -4.08
C PHE A 62 28.62 -6.07 -4.75
N LYS A 63 28.07 -7.08 -4.05
CA LYS A 63 27.79 -8.40 -4.65
C LYS A 63 26.78 -8.30 -5.82
N HIS A 64 25.90 -7.30 -5.82
CA HIS A 64 24.88 -7.10 -6.86
C HIS A 64 25.44 -6.36 -8.10
N LEU A 65 26.61 -5.71 -7.97
CA LEU A 65 27.18 -4.93 -9.07
C LEU A 65 27.39 -5.71 -10.39
N PRO A 66 27.81 -7.00 -10.38
CA PRO A 66 27.88 -7.77 -11.62
C PRO A 66 26.51 -7.96 -12.28
N ALA A 67 25.45 -8.20 -11.49
CA ALA A 67 24.09 -8.37 -12.03
C ALA A 67 23.60 -7.08 -12.71
N VAL A 68 23.86 -5.93 -12.11
CA VAL A 68 23.56 -4.60 -12.68
C VAL A 68 24.37 -4.35 -13.96
N ILE A 69 25.69 -4.61 -13.97
CA ILE A 69 26.54 -4.35 -15.14
C ILE A 69 26.17 -5.25 -16.34
N PHE A 70 25.73 -6.47 -16.07
CA PHE A 70 25.40 -7.46 -17.11
C PHE A 70 23.91 -7.58 -17.37
N ASP A 71 23.09 -6.71 -16.76
CA ASP A 71 21.62 -6.71 -16.87
C ASP A 71 21.03 -8.13 -16.68
N SER A 72 21.43 -8.77 -15.57
CA SER A 72 21.09 -10.15 -15.26
C SER A 72 20.36 -10.29 -13.92
N TYR A 73 19.62 -9.28 -13.49
CA TYR A 73 18.75 -9.30 -12.34
C TYR A 73 17.30 -9.57 -12.75
N GLU A 74 16.52 -10.15 -11.85
CA GLU A 74 15.09 -10.38 -12.03
C GLU A 74 14.30 -9.08 -11.89
N ARG A 75 13.21 -8.94 -12.64
CA ARG A 75 12.29 -7.80 -12.60
C ARG A 75 10.89 -8.26 -12.17
N PRO A 76 10.17 -7.46 -11.33
CA PRO A 76 10.62 -6.25 -10.67
C PRO A 76 11.75 -6.50 -9.66
N LEU A 77 12.65 -5.53 -9.47
CA LEU A 77 13.72 -5.64 -8.49
C LEU A 77 13.18 -5.27 -7.10
N GLU A 78 13.06 -6.24 -6.24
CA GLU A 78 12.62 -6.04 -4.87
C GLU A 78 13.74 -6.23 -3.84
N SER A 79 13.57 -5.64 -2.66
CA SER A 79 14.49 -5.85 -1.56
C SER A 79 14.15 -7.16 -0.87
N GLU A 80 15.01 -8.18 -1.01
CA GLU A 80 14.83 -9.49 -0.37
C GLU A 80 14.65 -9.39 1.16
N THR A 81 15.26 -8.38 1.78
CA THR A 81 15.20 -8.21 3.24
C THR A 81 15.23 -6.75 3.64
N MET A 82 14.23 -6.31 4.37
CA MET A 82 14.25 -5.01 5.04
C MET A 82 14.96 -5.09 6.39
N ARG A 83 15.43 -3.95 6.89
CA ARG A 83 15.97 -3.89 8.25
C ARG A 83 14.83 -4.05 9.26
N PRO A 84 15.06 -4.78 10.37
CA PRO A 84 14.06 -4.91 11.42
C PRO A 84 13.49 -3.55 11.86
N ALA A 85 12.21 -3.49 12.17
CA ALA A 85 11.51 -2.25 12.50
C ALA A 85 12.18 -1.46 13.64
N ASN A 86 12.75 -2.14 14.64
CA ASN A 86 13.45 -1.50 15.74
C ASN A 86 14.77 -0.81 15.33
N GLU A 87 15.33 -1.12 14.17
CA GLU A 87 16.52 -0.48 13.62
C GLU A 87 16.19 0.59 12.56
N SER A 88 14.94 0.70 12.15
CA SER A 88 14.45 1.59 11.10
C SER A 88 13.23 2.39 11.57
N CYS A 89 12.04 1.82 11.51
CA CYS A 89 10.75 2.49 11.74
C CYS A 89 10.61 3.05 13.16
N GLU A 90 10.95 2.27 14.17
CA GLU A 90 10.78 2.64 15.58
C GLU A 90 11.70 3.76 16.07
N LEU A 91 12.65 4.17 15.23
CA LEU A 91 13.49 5.32 15.53
C LEU A 91 12.73 6.66 15.40
N CYS A 92 11.62 6.65 14.68
CA CYS A 92 10.73 7.79 14.50
C CYS A 92 9.30 7.48 14.97
N HIS A 93 8.83 6.25 14.76
CA HIS A 93 7.54 5.74 15.22
C HIS A 93 7.73 5.02 16.55
N TYR A 94 6.86 5.31 17.52
CA TYR A 94 6.95 4.71 18.85
C TYR A 94 5.71 3.84 19.11
N PRO A 95 5.79 2.51 18.91
CA PRO A 95 4.62 1.62 19.02
C PRO A 95 3.83 1.75 20.32
N PRO A 96 4.44 1.95 21.51
CA PRO A 96 3.67 2.18 22.72
C PRO A 96 2.80 3.45 22.72
N ALA A 97 2.99 4.37 21.76
CA ALA A 97 2.12 5.52 21.58
C ALA A 97 0.95 5.27 20.62
N PHE A 98 0.86 4.09 20.01
CA PHE A 98 -0.24 3.70 19.12
C PHE A 98 -1.44 3.27 19.97
N HIS A 99 -2.22 4.21 20.46
CA HIS A 99 -3.43 3.95 21.22
C HIS A 99 -4.57 4.80 20.67
N GLY A 100 -5.75 4.21 20.72
CA GLY A 100 -6.97 4.82 20.23
C GLY A 100 -7.20 4.58 18.73
N ASP A 101 -8.39 4.90 18.31
CA ASP A 101 -8.86 4.70 16.95
C ASP A 101 -8.51 5.90 16.07
N GLY A 102 -8.20 5.63 14.81
CA GLY A 102 -7.95 6.66 13.80
C GLY A 102 -9.14 6.81 12.86
N VAL A 103 -9.50 8.03 12.49
CA VAL A 103 -10.51 8.27 11.45
C VAL A 103 -9.79 8.36 10.11
N ARG A 104 -10.22 7.54 9.14
CA ARG A 104 -9.78 7.63 7.75
C ARG A 104 -10.95 8.14 6.90
N HIS A 105 -10.74 9.25 6.21
CA HIS A 105 -11.66 9.78 5.21
C HIS A 105 -11.19 9.33 3.81
N ILE A 106 -12.08 8.74 3.06
CA ILE A 106 -11.84 8.27 1.70
C ILE A 106 -12.85 8.94 0.80
N THR A 107 -12.37 9.73 -0.15
CA THR A 107 -13.19 10.35 -1.18
C THR A 107 -13.02 9.56 -2.47
N ARG A 108 -14.14 9.17 -3.07
CA ARG A 108 -14.23 8.49 -4.35
C ARG A 108 -15.12 9.29 -5.29
N PHE A 109 -14.88 9.15 -6.57
CA PHE A 109 -15.71 9.74 -7.60
C PHE A 109 -16.28 8.67 -8.52
N GLY A 110 -17.50 8.87 -8.98
CA GLY A 110 -18.15 8.03 -9.98
C GLY A 110 -17.56 8.26 -11.37
N THR A 111 -17.73 7.29 -12.25
CA THR A 111 -17.38 7.40 -13.69
C THR A 111 -18.54 7.98 -14.52
N ASP A 112 -19.56 8.53 -13.84
CA ASP A 112 -20.70 9.19 -14.46
C ASP A 112 -20.35 10.61 -14.97
N GLU A 113 -21.29 11.22 -15.70
CA GLU A 113 -21.10 12.57 -16.28
C GLU A 113 -20.80 13.63 -15.23
N GLN A 114 -21.33 13.49 -14.03
CA GLN A 114 -21.19 14.44 -12.92
C GLN A 114 -19.98 14.12 -12.03
N ASN A 115 -19.28 13.01 -12.28
CA ASN A 115 -18.23 12.51 -11.40
C ASN A 115 -18.73 12.48 -9.94
N THR A 116 -19.85 11.80 -9.70
CA THR A 116 -20.55 11.84 -8.42
C THR A 116 -19.62 11.49 -7.26
N GLN A 117 -19.41 12.47 -6.38
CA GLN A 117 -18.54 12.28 -5.20
C GLN A 117 -19.23 11.43 -4.15
N LYS A 118 -18.47 10.52 -3.56
CA LYS A 118 -18.87 9.69 -2.43
C LYS A 118 -17.78 9.72 -1.36
N ASP A 119 -18.13 10.15 -0.16
CA ASP A 119 -17.25 10.18 0.98
C ASP A 119 -17.54 9.02 1.92
N THR A 120 -16.50 8.29 2.30
CA THR A 120 -16.57 7.18 3.25
C THR A 120 -15.65 7.50 4.44
N TYR A 121 -16.19 7.37 5.64
CA TYR A 121 -15.43 7.53 6.87
C TYR A 121 -15.26 6.16 7.52
N LEU A 122 -14.02 5.76 7.76
CA LEU A 122 -13.68 4.55 8.49
C LEU A 122 -13.12 4.93 9.86
N LEU A 123 -13.60 4.27 10.89
CA LEU A 123 -12.97 4.30 12.20
C LEU A 123 -12.02 3.11 12.29
N MET A 124 -10.73 3.37 12.07
CA MET A 124 -9.69 2.35 12.10
C MET A 124 -9.29 2.07 13.55
N LYS A 125 -9.35 0.81 13.95
CA LYS A 125 -8.93 0.36 15.28
C LYS A 125 -7.43 0.17 15.31
N THR A 126 -6.69 1.26 15.38
CA THR A 126 -5.24 1.29 15.25
C THR A 126 -4.48 1.08 16.56
N GLY A 127 -5.16 0.90 17.66
CA GLY A 127 -4.53 0.70 18.97
C GLY A 127 -3.61 -0.52 18.99
N ALA A 128 -2.59 -0.42 19.85
CA ALA A 128 -1.72 -1.53 20.25
C ALA A 128 -1.68 -1.50 21.78
N GLY A 129 -2.74 -1.90 22.43
CA GLY A 129 -2.79 -1.72 23.84
C GLY A 129 -2.45 -2.95 24.65
N THR A 130 -2.12 -2.74 25.90
CA THR A 130 -2.11 -3.78 26.89
C THR A 130 -3.51 -3.92 27.51
N GLU A 131 -3.86 -5.12 27.96
CA GLU A 131 -5.13 -5.40 28.63
C GLU A 131 -5.30 -4.53 29.89
N GLU A 132 -4.19 -4.13 30.54
CA GLU A 132 -4.14 -3.26 31.72
C GLU A 132 -4.56 -1.81 31.40
N GLU A 133 -4.36 -1.36 30.17
CA GLU A 133 -4.75 -0.04 29.68
C GLU A 133 -6.19 -0.02 29.14
N GLY A 134 -6.88 -1.16 29.18
CA GLY A 134 -8.23 -1.32 28.64
C GLY A 134 -8.24 -1.32 27.11
N GLN A 135 -7.10 -1.49 26.50
CA GLN A 135 -6.93 -1.56 25.07
C GLN A 135 -6.92 -3.02 24.65
N GLY A 136 -7.71 -3.33 23.64
CA GLY A 136 -7.91 -4.70 23.20
C GLY A 136 -6.96 -5.09 22.09
N PHE A 137 -7.34 -6.14 21.41
CA PHE A 137 -6.63 -6.75 20.29
C PHE A 137 -6.89 -5.96 18.97
N ASP A 138 -6.46 -4.69 18.93
CA ASP A 138 -6.58 -3.84 17.72
C ASP A 138 -5.46 -4.13 16.72
N ILE A 139 -5.42 -3.42 15.59
CA ILE A 139 -4.52 -3.72 14.46
C ILE A 139 -3.06 -3.83 14.88
N HIS A 140 -2.53 -2.85 15.65
CA HIS A 140 -1.13 -2.88 16.06
C HIS A 140 -0.82 -3.87 17.20
N TRP A 141 -1.81 -4.64 17.66
CA TRP A 141 -1.55 -5.77 18.55
C TRP A 141 -0.58 -6.79 17.94
N HIS A 142 -0.60 -6.96 16.62
CA HIS A 142 0.28 -7.87 15.89
C HIS A 142 1.77 -7.58 16.09
N VAL A 143 2.14 -6.30 16.27
CA VAL A 143 3.53 -5.89 16.51
C VAL A 143 3.86 -5.70 18.00
N SER A 144 2.86 -5.68 18.88
CA SER A 144 3.04 -5.68 20.32
C SER A 144 3.07 -7.09 20.92
N SER A 145 2.68 -8.07 20.14
CA SER A 145 2.71 -9.51 20.45
C SER A 145 3.70 -10.20 19.51
N GLU A 146 4.16 -11.39 19.89
CA GLU A 146 5.01 -12.18 19.02
C GLU A 146 4.13 -13.01 18.08
N VAL A 147 4.01 -12.54 16.84
CA VAL A 147 3.30 -13.23 15.76
C VAL A 147 4.34 -13.69 14.74
N GLU A 148 4.36 -14.98 14.48
CA GLU A 148 5.24 -15.61 13.50
C GLU A 148 4.42 -16.24 12.40
N TYR A 149 4.95 -16.26 11.18
CA TYR A 149 4.25 -16.85 10.05
C TYR A 149 5.23 -17.50 9.05
N ILE A 150 4.68 -18.35 8.19
CA ILE A 150 5.36 -18.96 7.05
C ILE A 150 4.57 -18.58 5.80
N ALA A 151 5.22 -17.85 4.89
CA ALA A 151 4.70 -17.58 3.56
C ALA A 151 5.20 -18.64 2.57
N THR A 152 4.41 -18.93 1.54
CA THR A 152 4.74 -19.90 0.50
C THR A 152 5.09 -19.27 -0.83
N ASP A 153 4.89 -17.96 -0.95
CA ASP A 153 5.23 -17.15 -2.11
C ASP A 153 6.26 -16.07 -1.77
N GLU A 154 6.82 -15.47 -2.80
CA GLU A 154 7.91 -14.49 -2.69
C GLU A 154 7.46 -13.14 -2.14
N HIS A 155 6.19 -12.78 -2.37
CA HIS A 155 5.60 -11.50 -1.97
C HIS A 155 4.84 -11.56 -0.64
N ASP A 156 4.86 -12.70 0.07
CA ASP A 156 4.12 -12.94 1.31
C ASP A 156 2.58 -12.76 1.15
N GLU A 157 2.05 -12.97 -0.05
CA GLU A 157 0.60 -12.92 -0.32
C GLU A 157 -0.10 -14.21 0.13
N GLU A 158 0.60 -15.33 0.15
CA GLU A 158 0.10 -16.63 0.55
C GLU A 158 0.75 -17.09 1.87
N ILE A 159 0.00 -16.98 2.95
CA ILE A 159 0.44 -17.40 4.29
C ILE A 159 -0.09 -18.81 4.55
N ALA A 160 0.78 -19.77 4.79
CA ALA A 160 0.40 -21.15 5.04
C ALA A 160 0.23 -21.49 6.53
N TRP A 161 0.96 -20.79 7.41
CA TRP A 161 0.95 -21.07 8.82
C TRP A 161 1.24 -19.83 9.66
N VAL A 162 0.58 -19.74 10.82
CA VAL A 162 0.73 -18.62 11.76
C VAL A 162 0.86 -19.17 13.18
N ARG A 163 1.80 -18.62 13.96
CA ARG A 163 1.92 -18.87 15.41
C ARG A 163 1.85 -17.57 16.18
N ILE A 164 1.08 -17.58 17.24
CA ILE A 164 0.90 -16.44 18.14
C ILE A 164 1.39 -16.84 19.52
N THR A 165 2.30 -16.06 20.10
CA THR A 165 2.71 -16.20 21.50
C THR A 165 1.91 -15.23 22.35
N LEU A 166 1.06 -15.78 23.23
CA LEU A 166 0.22 -15.01 24.13
C LEU A 166 1.04 -14.44 25.31
N PRO A 167 0.56 -13.38 26.00
CA PRO A 167 1.27 -12.78 27.14
C PRO A 167 1.57 -13.74 28.30
N ASP A 168 0.79 -14.81 28.43
CA ASP A 168 1.02 -15.87 29.43
C ASP A 168 2.04 -16.93 28.99
N GLY A 169 2.64 -16.76 27.81
CA GLY A 169 3.63 -17.65 27.22
C GLY A 169 3.05 -18.89 26.52
N ARG A 170 1.73 -19.01 26.42
CA ARG A 170 1.11 -20.06 25.58
C ARG A 170 1.21 -19.69 24.12
N THR A 171 1.41 -20.69 23.27
CA THR A 171 1.38 -20.52 21.81
C THR A 171 0.08 -21.09 21.25
N VAL A 172 -0.43 -20.41 20.22
CA VAL A 172 -1.55 -20.88 19.42
C VAL A 172 -1.08 -20.93 17.97
N GLU A 173 -1.29 -22.05 17.33
CA GLU A 173 -0.86 -22.27 15.94
C GLU A 173 -2.10 -22.43 15.05
N TYR A 174 -2.03 -21.84 13.87
CA TYR A 174 -3.06 -21.90 12.83
C TYR A 174 -2.41 -22.38 11.54
N ASN A 175 -3.06 -23.28 10.84
CA ASN A 175 -2.61 -23.81 9.56
C ASN A 175 -3.68 -23.56 8.50
N ASP A 176 -3.28 -23.22 7.28
CA ASP A 176 -4.22 -23.14 6.16
C ASP A 176 -4.76 -24.54 5.88
N VAL A 177 -6.07 -24.73 6.01
CA VAL A 177 -6.72 -26.03 5.80
C VAL A 177 -6.84 -26.43 4.34
N THR A 178 -6.59 -25.51 3.41
CA THR A 178 -6.64 -25.81 1.97
C THR A 178 -5.31 -26.39 1.48
N GLU A 179 -4.20 -25.89 2.02
CA GLU A 179 -2.84 -26.34 1.72
C GLU A 179 -2.02 -26.43 3.02
N PRO A 180 -2.37 -27.37 3.94
CA PRO A 180 -1.77 -27.40 5.25
C PRO A 180 -0.32 -27.86 5.20
N LEU A 181 0.56 -27.15 5.91
CA LEU A 181 1.93 -27.58 6.13
C LEU A 181 1.97 -28.71 7.16
N MET A 182 2.77 -29.73 6.85
CA MET A 182 3.04 -30.81 7.80
C MET A 182 4.05 -30.36 8.86
N PRO A 183 4.05 -30.97 10.07
CA PRO A 183 4.97 -30.58 11.14
C PRO A 183 6.45 -30.57 10.74
N GLU A 184 6.86 -31.47 9.85
CA GLU A 184 8.22 -31.55 9.33
C GLU A 184 8.51 -30.32 8.44
N GLU A 185 7.56 -29.90 7.60
CA GLU A 185 7.67 -28.74 6.70
C GLU A 185 7.73 -27.45 7.52
N ILE A 186 6.89 -27.30 8.55
CA ILE A 186 6.93 -26.15 9.48
C ILE A 186 8.30 -26.02 10.15
N ASN A 187 8.91 -27.16 10.56
CA ASN A 187 10.22 -27.14 11.22
C ASN A 187 11.39 -26.81 10.26
N GLU A 188 11.23 -27.06 8.96
CA GLU A 188 12.26 -26.83 7.94
C GLU A 188 12.09 -25.48 7.24
N ALA A 189 10.89 -24.89 7.26
CA ALA A 189 10.59 -23.61 6.62
C ALA A 189 11.22 -22.44 7.36
N GLU A 190 11.50 -21.38 6.63
CA GLU A 190 11.88 -20.08 7.20
C GLU A 190 10.66 -19.44 7.85
N THR A 191 10.73 -19.23 9.14
CA THR A 191 9.70 -18.55 9.91
C THR A 191 10.05 -17.08 10.03
N LYS A 192 9.13 -16.21 9.62
CA LYS A 192 9.24 -14.76 9.75
C LYS A 192 8.51 -14.30 11.01
N THR A 193 9.05 -13.29 11.70
CA THR A 193 8.37 -12.63 12.83
C THR A 193 7.75 -11.33 12.29
N MET A 194 6.46 -11.18 12.48
CA MET A 194 5.70 -10.03 11.97
C MET A 194 6.17 -8.73 12.61
N ASP A 195 6.44 -7.75 11.76
CA ASP A 195 6.78 -6.39 12.16
C ASP A 195 6.04 -5.33 11.31
N CYS A 196 6.50 -4.08 11.36
CA CYS A 196 5.82 -2.97 10.67
C CYS A 196 5.77 -3.17 9.16
N VAL A 197 6.83 -3.75 8.56
CA VAL A 197 6.92 -3.85 7.09
C VAL A 197 6.05 -4.96 6.53
N ASP A 198 5.62 -5.93 7.32
CA ASP A 198 4.72 -6.99 6.86
C ASP A 198 3.31 -6.49 6.52
N CYS A 199 2.94 -5.32 7.08
CA CYS A 199 1.68 -4.62 6.76
C CYS A 199 1.94 -3.31 6.00
N HIS A 200 3.03 -2.60 6.32
CA HIS A 200 3.37 -1.30 5.75
C HIS A 200 4.52 -1.42 4.73
N ASN A 201 4.45 -2.42 3.84
CA ASN A 201 5.51 -2.75 2.88
C ASN A 201 5.70 -1.69 1.77
N ARG A 202 4.70 -0.85 1.49
CA ARG A 202 4.73 0.16 0.40
C ARG A 202 4.74 1.61 0.90
N VAL A 203 5.14 1.88 2.13
CA VAL A 203 5.13 3.25 2.70
C VAL A 203 6.18 4.18 2.09
N GLY A 204 7.28 3.65 1.60
CA GLY A 204 8.35 4.40 0.95
C GLY A 204 8.21 4.47 -0.57
N HIS A 205 7.60 3.46 -1.16
CA HIS A 205 7.44 3.29 -2.60
C HIS A 205 6.01 2.81 -2.89
N PRO A 206 5.00 3.71 -2.80
CA PRO A 206 3.63 3.36 -3.13
C PRO A 206 3.44 3.24 -4.65
N PHE A 207 2.82 2.15 -5.09
CA PHE A 207 2.35 1.95 -6.45
C PHE A 207 0.83 1.80 -6.44
N PRO A 208 0.07 2.91 -6.31
CA PRO A 208 -1.37 2.86 -6.16
C PRO A 208 -2.05 2.47 -7.47
N PRO A 209 -3.21 1.79 -7.41
CA PRO A 209 -4.05 1.53 -8.57
C PRO A 209 -4.42 2.82 -9.31
N PRO A 210 -4.63 2.78 -10.64
CA PRO A 210 -5.04 3.94 -11.42
C PRO A 210 -6.25 4.68 -10.83
N GLU A 211 -7.23 3.94 -10.31
CA GLU A 211 -8.42 4.52 -9.69
C GLU A 211 -8.10 5.37 -8.46
N ASP A 212 -7.18 4.90 -7.60
CA ASP A 212 -6.75 5.63 -6.40
C ASP A 212 -6.00 6.92 -6.76
N LEU A 213 -5.22 6.89 -7.86
CA LEU A 213 -4.52 8.07 -8.39
C LEU A 213 -5.50 9.13 -8.87
N VAL A 214 -6.48 8.75 -9.69
CA VAL A 214 -7.47 9.66 -10.24
C VAL A 214 -8.35 10.24 -9.13
N ASP A 215 -8.87 9.41 -8.22
CA ASP A 215 -9.68 9.87 -7.10
C ASP A 215 -8.91 10.87 -6.22
N ARG A 216 -7.63 10.63 -5.95
CA ARG A 216 -6.76 11.56 -5.23
C ARG A 216 -6.57 12.86 -5.98
N ALA A 217 -6.30 12.82 -7.28
CA ALA A 217 -6.16 14.04 -8.10
C ALA A 217 -7.42 14.88 -8.11
N MET A 218 -8.60 14.25 -8.12
CA MET A 218 -9.90 14.94 -8.02
C MET A 218 -10.14 15.49 -6.61
N ALA A 219 -9.87 14.72 -5.56
CA ALA A 219 -10.06 15.15 -4.17
C ALA A 219 -9.13 16.31 -3.80
N ASP A 220 -7.92 16.34 -4.33
CA ASP A 220 -6.93 17.41 -4.15
C ASP A 220 -7.20 18.64 -5.04
N GLY A 221 -8.19 18.55 -5.94
CA GLY A 221 -8.56 19.62 -6.85
C GLY A 221 -7.59 19.83 -8.03
N ARG A 222 -6.66 18.91 -8.25
CA ARG A 222 -5.78 18.91 -9.44
C ARG A 222 -6.58 18.59 -10.70
N LEU A 223 -7.48 17.64 -10.64
CA LEU A 223 -8.44 17.32 -11.69
C LEU A 223 -9.83 17.85 -11.28
N ASN A 224 -10.37 18.81 -12.06
CA ASN A 224 -11.63 19.44 -11.72
C ASN A 224 -12.84 18.51 -11.96
N PRO A 225 -13.60 18.11 -10.92
CA PRO A 225 -14.76 17.24 -11.09
C PRO A 225 -15.94 17.88 -11.86
N ALA A 226 -15.91 19.19 -12.14
CA ALA A 226 -16.88 19.84 -12.99
C ALA A 226 -16.71 19.52 -14.48
N LEU A 227 -15.61 18.91 -14.88
CA LEU A 227 -15.41 18.42 -16.23
C LEU A 227 -16.22 17.11 -16.43
N PRO A 228 -17.24 17.06 -17.31
CA PRO A 228 -18.04 15.86 -17.53
C PRO A 228 -17.20 14.62 -17.84
N TYR A 229 -17.50 13.50 -17.17
CA TYR A 229 -16.79 12.22 -17.32
C TYR A 229 -15.27 12.28 -17.07
N ALA A 230 -14.78 13.25 -16.31
CA ALA A 230 -13.35 13.45 -16.11
C ALA A 230 -12.67 12.20 -15.53
N LYS A 231 -13.30 11.54 -14.54
CA LYS A 231 -12.77 10.28 -13.97
C LYS A 231 -12.68 9.19 -15.04
N GLN A 232 -13.76 8.94 -15.78
CA GLN A 232 -13.78 7.88 -16.78
C GLN A 232 -12.69 8.08 -17.84
N LEU A 233 -12.61 9.30 -18.39
CA LEU A 233 -11.63 9.62 -19.44
C LEU A 233 -10.20 9.54 -18.93
N MET A 234 -9.96 9.98 -17.70
CA MET A 234 -8.65 9.88 -17.09
C MET A 234 -8.23 8.42 -16.90
N LEU A 235 -9.14 7.58 -16.38
CA LEU A 235 -8.89 6.13 -16.25
C LEU A 235 -8.62 5.47 -17.60
N ASP A 236 -9.40 5.79 -18.62
CA ASP A 236 -9.21 5.25 -19.97
C ASP A 236 -7.83 5.62 -20.54
N LEU A 237 -7.36 6.85 -20.27
CA LEU A 237 -6.03 7.31 -20.69
C LEU A 237 -4.91 6.60 -19.93
N ILE A 238 -4.90 6.65 -18.60
CA ILE A 238 -3.76 6.17 -17.82
C ILE A 238 -3.71 4.65 -17.66
N SER A 239 -4.82 3.94 -17.95
CA SER A 239 -4.86 2.47 -17.97
C SER A 239 -4.59 1.87 -19.36
N ALA A 240 -4.43 2.69 -20.38
CA ALA A 240 -4.06 2.23 -21.71
C ALA A 240 -2.58 1.82 -21.74
N SER A 241 -2.28 0.75 -22.49
CA SER A 241 -0.88 0.34 -22.70
C SER A 241 -0.26 1.18 -23.80
N TYR A 242 0.78 1.91 -23.46
CA TYR A 242 1.58 2.69 -24.42
C TYR A 242 2.96 2.06 -24.59
N GLY A 243 3.46 2.10 -25.84
CA GLY A 243 4.79 1.59 -26.15
C GLY A 243 5.92 2.55 -25.74
N SER A 244 5.58 3.79 -25.39
CA SER A 244 6.51 4.81 -24.93
C SER A 244 5.76 5.97 -24.27
N GLU A 245 6.48 6.78 -23.51
CA GLU A 245 5.98 8.05 -22.96
C GLU A 245 5.49 9.01 -24.05
N GLU A 246 6.19 9.07 -25.20
CA GLU A 246 5.81 9.91 -26.34
C GLU A 246 4.43 9.51 -26.90
N GLU A 247 4.14 8.21 -26.98
CA GLU A 247 2.83 7.71 -27.41
C GLU A 247 1.73 8.07 -26.42
N ALA A 248 2.01 8.02 -25.11
CA ALA A 248 1.08 8.45 -24.08
C ALA A 248 0.76 9.94 -24.20
N LEU A 249 1.77 10.78 -24.37
CA LEU A 249 1.60 12.25 -24.53
C LEU A 249 0.78 12.58 -25.79
N GLU A 250 1.02 11.89 -26.93
CA GLU A 250 0.23 12.06 -28.15
C GLU A 250 -1.24 11.69 -27.91
N ALA A 251 -1.52 10.60 -27.19
CA ALA A 251 -2.88 10.17 -26.87
C ALA A 251 -3.61 11.18 -25.97
N ILE A 252 -2.92 11.73 -24.97
CA ILE A 252 -3.46 12.74 -24.04
C ILE A 252 -3.87 14.00 -24.82
N GLU A 253 -3.00 14.50 -25.72
CA GLU A 253 -3.32 15.68 -26.55
C GLU A 253 -4.48 15.41 -27.51
N GLU A 254 -4.56 14.22 -28.10
CA GLU A 254 -5.68 13.83 -28.97
C GLU A 254 -7.00 13.82 -28.19
N VAL A 255 -7.04 13.24 -26.99
CA VAL A 255 -8.24 13.19 -26.15
C VAL A 255 -8.63 14.60 -25.71
N LYS A 256 -7.70 15.48 -25.36
CA LYS A 256 -7.97 16.88 -25.03
C LYS A 256 -8.69 17.60 -26.17
N VAL A 257 -8.21 17.42 -27.41
CA VAL A 257 -8.84 18.03 -28.61
C VAL A 257 -10.23 17.45 -28.86
N GLN A 258 -10.40 16.14 -28.73
CA GLN A 258 -11.69 15.46 -28.91
C GLN A 258 -12.69 15.90 -27.83
N TYR A 259 -12.25 16.02 -26.59
CA TYR A 259 -13.07 16.48 -25.47
C TYR A 259 -13.55 17.93 -25.69
N ALA A 260 -12.67 18.84 -26.10
CA ALA A 260 -13.02 20.22 -26.39
C ALA A 260 -14.05 20.33 -27.54
N ALA A 261 -13.98 19.43 -28.52
CA ALA A 261 -14.95 19.34 -29.61
C ALA A 261 -16.31 18.80 -29.18
N ALA A 262 -16.30 17.81 -28.25
CA ALA A 262 -17.50 17.20 -27.70
C ALA A 262 -18.23 18.13 -26.71
N TYR A 263 -17.48 18.91 -25.93
CA TYR A 263 -17.99 19.80 -24.88
C TYR A 263 -17.52 21.26 -25.09
N PRO A 264 -17.94 21.96 -26.20
CA PRO A 264 -17.42 23.30 -26.55
C PRO A 264 -17.79 24.37 -25.52
N GLU A 265 -18.90 24.20 -24.82
CA GLU A 265 -19.31 25.15 -23.76
C GLU A 265 -18.37 24.98 -22.53
N ILE A 266 -18.07 23.75 -22.15
CA ILE A 266 -17.14 23.43 -21.06
C ILE A 266 -15.73 23.92 -21.41
N ALA A 267 -15.23 23.64 -22.61
CA ALA A 267 -13.93 24.11 -23.07
C ALA A 267 -13.82 25.65 -23.11
N THR A 268 -14.94 26.34 -23.33
CA THR A 268 -14.99 27.81 -23.27
C THR A 268 -15.05 28.32 -21.83
N GLN A 269 -15.79 27.65 -20.96
CA GLN A 269 -15.98 28.04 -19.56
C GLN A 269 -14.77 27.72 -18.70
N TYR A 270 -14.10 26.57 -18.94
CA TYR A 270 -13.02 25.99 -18.14
C TYR A 270 -11.75 25.68 -18.96
N PRO A 271 -11.20 26.65 -19.72
CA PRO A 271 -10.07 26.39 -20.60
C PRO A 271 -8.78 26.04 -19.83
N ASN A 272 -8.59 26.62 -18.65
CA ASN A 272 -7.41 26.35 -17.81
C ASN A 272 -7.51 24.98 -17.13
N GLU A 273 -8.70 24.58 -16.73
CA GLU A 273 -8.98 23.30 -16.10
C GLU A 273 -8.80 22.13 -17.09
N LEU A 274 -9.09 22.39 -18.39
CA LEU A 274 -8.85 21.40 -19.42
C LEU A 274 -7.35 21.21 -19.70
N GLU A 275 -6.58 22.31 -19.67
CA GLU A 275 -5.12 22.23 -19.76
C GLU A 275 -4.52 21.54 -18.53
N ALA A 276 -4.96 21.90 -17.32
CA ALA A 276 -4.53 21.26 -16.09
C ALA A 276 -4.90 19.76 -16.07
N ALA A 277 -6.03 19.35 -16.66
CA ALA A 277 -6.40 17.94 -16.78
C ALA A 277 -5.43 17.16 -17.68
N ALA A 278 -4.91 17.77 -18.74
CA ALA A 278 -3.89 17.16 -19.58
C ALA A 278 -2.56 17.02 -18.82
N GLU A 279 -2.12 18.06 -18.11
CA GLU A 279 -0.93 17.99 -17.24
C GLU A 279 -1.06 16.91 -16.16
N VAL A 280 -2.25 16.76 -15.56
CA VAL A 280 -2.52 15.69 -14.59
C VAL A 280 -2.46 14.32 -15.26
N ALA A 281 -3.00 14.17 -16.49
CA ALA A 281 -2.92 12.91 -17.21
C ALA A 281 -1.47 12.48 -17.48
N GLU A 282 -0.62 13.44 -17.89
CA GLU A 282 0.81 13.22 -18.09
C GLU A 282 1.49 12.77 -16.79
N ASP A 283 1.23 13.47 -15.68
CA ASP A 283 1.79 13.18 -14.37
C ASP A 283 1.36 11.80 -13.84
N LEU A 284 0.08 11.44 -14.00
CA LEU A 284 -0.43 10.15 -13.57
C LEU A 284 0.02 8.99 -14.49
N ALA A 285 0.08 9.22 -15.80
CA ALA A 285 0.60 8.22 -16.75
C ALA A 285 2.06 7.90 -16.45
N ALA A 286 2.88 8.92 -16.16
CA ALA A 286 4.28 8.72 -15.80
C ALA A 286 4.47 7.86 -14.53
N GLN A 287 3.52 7.87 -13.60
CA GLN A 287 3.55 7.03 -12.39
C GLN A 287 3.18 5.56 -12.65
N LEU A 288 2.56 5.26 -13.80
CA LEU A 288 2.09 3.92 -14.17
C LEU A 288 2.90 3.29 -15.32
N ILE A 289 3.86 4.02 -15.89
CA ILE A 289 4.78 3.51 -16.90
C ILE A 289 6.02 2.99 -16.16
N PHE A 290 6.21 1.68 -16.23
CA PHE A 290 7.38 1.00 -15.70
C PHE A 290 8.42 0.82 -16.81
N GLU A 291 9.70 0.72 -16.43
CA GLU A 291 10.79 0.51 -17.40
C GLU A 291 10.58 -0.82 -18.15
N ASP A 292 10.18 -1.87 -17.44
CA ASP A 292 9.80 -3.14 -18.03
C ASP A 292 8.29 -3.12 -18.35
N PRO A 293 7.90 -3.22 -19.63
CA PRO A 293 6.49 -3.20 -20.03
C PRO A 293 5.68 -4.43 -19.57
N GLU A 294 6.33 -5.46 -19.03
CA GLU A 294 5.66 -6.62 -18.42
C GLU A 294 5.35 -6.38 -16.93
N VAL A 295 5.88 -5.30 -16.32
CA VAL A 295 5.67 -4.91 -14.93
C VAL A 295 4.58 -3.85 -14.83
N SER A 296 3.75 -3.95 -13.81
CA SER A 296 2.66 -3.03 -13.51
C SER A 296 2.54 -2.79 -12.00
N TRP A 297 1.66 -1.88 -11.59
CA TRP A 297 1.34 -1.67 -10.18
C TRP A 297 0.80 -2.95 -9.48
N GLU A 298 0.25 -3.90 -10.24
CA GLU A 298 -0.28 -5.18 -9.74
C GLU A 298 0.82 -6.12 -9.21
N ASP A 299 2.05 -5.93 -9.69
CA ASP A 299 3.22 -6.70 -9.25
C ASP A 299 3.77 -6.23 -7.90
N PHE A 300 3.21 -5.15 -7.35
CA PHE A 300 3.64 -4.56 -6.09
C PHE A 300 2.51 -4.58 -5.04
N PRO A 301 2.16 -5.74 -4.46
CA PRO A 301 1.08 -5.85 -3.50
C PRO A 301 1.26 -4.92 -2.30
N ASP A 302 0.19 -4.22 -1.92
CA ASP A 302 0.12 -3.35 -0.73
C ASP A 302 -0.64 -4.06 0.39
N HIS A 303 0.08 -4.55 1.38
CA HIS A 303 -0.46 -5.34 2.48
C HIS A 303 -1.33 -4.53 3.46
N ASN A 304 -1.31 -3.21 3.36
CA ASN A 304 -2.13 -2.33 4.21
C ASN A 304 -3.57 -2.16 3.70
N LYS A 305 -3.89 -2.71 2.54
CA LYS A 305 -5.20 -2.62 1.89
C LYS A 305 -5.70 -4.02 1.56
N HIS A 306 -7.01 -4.16 1.40
CA HIS A 306 -7.64 -5.43 1.03
C HIS A 306 -8.66 -5.29 -0.12
N LYS A 307 -8.63 -4.15 -0.84
CA LYS A 307 -9.49 -3.92 -2.02
C LYS A 307 -8.91 -4.60 -3.26
N ASP A 308 -7.64 -4.35 -3.52
CA ASP A 308 -6.95 -4.78 -4.74
C ASP A 308 -6.04 -6.00 -4.48
N PHE A 309 -5.56 -6.12 -3.24
CA PHE A 309 -4.69 -7.20 -2.76
C PHE A 309 -5.31 -7.88 -1.54
N ALA A 310 -4.78 -9.03 -1.12
CA ALA A 310 -5.30 -9.76 0.03
C ALA A 310 -5.16 -8.98 1.35
N GLY A 311 -4.03 -8.30 1.56
CA GLY A 311 -3.80 -7.48 2.75
C GLY A 311 -4.00 -8.25 4.05
N CYS A 312 -4.89 -7.77 4.93
CA CYS A 312 -5.21 -8.45 6.18
C CYS A 312 -5.85 -9.84 5.96
N PHE A 313 -6.48 -10.06 4.82
CA PHE A 313 -7.10 -11.35 4.48
C PHE A 313 -6.09 -12.43 4.06
N ARG A 314 -4.79 -12.14 4.06
CA ARG A 314 -3.75 -13.18 3.97
C ARG A 314 -3.82 -14.20 5.12
N CYS A 315 -4.28 -13.75 6.29
CA CYS A 315 -4.46 -14.59 7.49
C CYS A 315 -5.90 -14.59 8.01
N HIS A 316 -6.63 -13.45 7.88
CA HIS A 316 -8.02 -13.31 8.34
C HIS A 316 -9.02 -13.75 7.25
N ASP A 317 -8.85 -14.94 6.71
CA ASP A 317 -9.56 -15.47 5.53
C ASP A 317 -10.52 -16.62 5.84
N GLY A 318 -10.52 -17.12 7.09
CA GLY A 318 -11.31 -18.25 7.53
C GLY A 318 -10.74 -19.62 7.20
N LYS A 319 -9.59 -19.69 6.56
CA LYS A 319 -8.91 -20.95 6.24
C LYS A 319 -7.87 -21.33 7.29
N HIS A 320 -7.35 -20.33 8.03
CA HIS A 320 -6.35 -20.55 9.08
C HIS A 320 -7.03 -21.03 10.35
N LEU A 321 -6.92 -22.33 10.62
CA LEU A 321 -7.56 -23.01 11.74
C LEU A 321 -6.54 -23.63 12.67
N THR A 322 -6.86 -23.64 13.97
CA THR A 322 -6.18 -24.50 14.96
C THR A 322 -6.54 -25.96 14.77
N ASP A 323 -5.83 -26.86 15.43
CA ASP A 323 -6.16 -28.31 15.47
C ASP A 323 -7.58 -28.58 16.02
N ASP A 324 -8.10 -27.70 16.88
CA ASP A 324 -9.46 -27.79 17.43
C ASP A 324 -10.53 -27.17 16.51
N GLY A 325 -10.12 -26.60 15.38
CA GLY A 325 -10.99 -25.98 14.36
C GLY A 325 -11.42 -24.55 14.67
N GLU A 326 -10.73 -23.85 15.56
CA GLU A 326 -10.95 -22.42 15.79
C GLU A 326 -10.19 -21.61 14.73
N SER A 327 -10.88 -20.70 14.05
CA SER A 327 -10.25 -19.83 13.03
C SER A 327 -9.62 -18.59 13.64
N ILE A 328 -8.64 -18.01 12.93
CA ILE A 328 -8.27 -16.62 13.13
C ILE A 328 -9.54 -15.76 12.98
N ARG A 329 -9.66 -14.73 13.80
CA ARG A 329 -10.89 -13.90 13.86
C ARG A 329 -11.25 -13.31 12.49
N LEU A 330 -12.53 -13.46 12.11
CA LEU A 330 -13.07 -13.05 10.81
C LEU A 330 -14.05 -11.87 10.88
N HIS A 331 -14.36 -11.38 12.07
CA HIS A 331 -15.35 -10.31 12.20
C HIS A 331 -14.82 -9.02 11.56
N CYS A 332 -15.54 -8.49 10.56
CA CYS A 332 -15.15 -7.29 9.83
C CYS A 332 -14.87 -6.09 10.73
N ASN A 333 -15.50 -6.01 11.88
CA ASN A 333 -15.34 -4.92 12.84
C ASN A 333 -14.10 -5.06 13.75
N ILE A 334 -13.23 -6.05 13.55
CA ILE A 334 -11.97 -6.13 14.33
C ILE A 334 -10.94 -5.11 13.89
N CYS A 335 -10.90 -4.76 12.60
CA CYS A 335 -9.94 -3.82 12.04
C CYS A 335 -10.50 -2.39 11.94
N HIS A 336 -11.77 -2.26 11.57
CA HIS A 336 -12.42 -0.96 11.40
C HIS A 336 -13.94 -1.07 11.55
N SER A 337 -14.59 0.08 11.69
CA SER A 337 -16.03 0.21 11.52
C SER A 337 -16.34 1.31 10.50
N VAL A 338 -17.48 1.19 9.81
CA VAL A 338 -17.96 2.17 8.84
C VAL A 338 -19.11 2.95 9.49
N PRO A 339 -18.84 4.13 10.09
CA PRO A 339 -19.89 4.86 10.80
C PRO A 339 -20.94 5.48 9.87
N ALA A 340 -20.55 5.88 8.65
CA ALA A 340 -21.48 6.38 7.64
C ALA A 340 -20.81 6.52 6.27
N ASN A 341 -21.61 6.34 5.21
CA ASN A 341 -21.32 6.86 3.88
C ASN A 341 -22.04 8.20 3.74
N VAL A 342 -21.30 9.28 3.54
CA VAL A 342 -21.89 10.61 3.34
C VAL A 342 -21.69 10.98 1.88
N GLY A 343 -22.79 11.03 1.15
CA GLY A 343 -22.81 11.65 -0.19
C GLY A 343 -23.24 13.10 -0.01
N GLY A 344 -22.39 14.06 -0.37
CA GLY A 344 -22.74 15.47 -0.42
C GLY A 344 -22.24 16.33 0.76
N GLU A 345 -22.64 17.60 0.76
CA GLU A 345 -22.12 18.71 1.57
C GLU A 345 -22.35 18.64 3.10
N GLU A 346 -22.78 17.51 3.66
CA GLU A 346 -22.98 17.41 5.11
C GLU A 346 -21.67 17.14 5.85
N PRO A 347 -21.44 17.80 7.00
CA PRO A 347 -20.29 17.49 7.82
C PRO A 347 -20.37 16.02 8.30
N PRO A 348 -19.22 15.38 8.54
CA PRO A 348 -19.21 13.99 9.01
C PRO A 348 -20.07 13.88 10.26
N PRO A 349 -20.97 12.89 10.34
CA PRO A 349 -21.78 12.68 11.52
C PRO A 349 -20.85 12.46 12.71
N ALA A 350 -21.27 12.92 13.87
CA ALA A 350 -20.63 12.51 15.12
C ALA A 350 -20.63 10.99 15.14
N VAL A 351 -19.41 10.40 15.23
CA VAL A 351 -19.22 8.94 15.13
C VAL A 351 -20.20 8.23 16.05
N PRO A 352 -21.15 7.45 15.54
CA PRO A 352 -22.07 6.75 16.41
C PRO A 352 -21.32 5.63 17.14
N LEU A 353 -21.26 5.69 18.44
CA LEU A 353 -20.71 4.63 19.29
C LEU A 353 -21.73 3.52 19.53
N GLY A 354 -22.50 3.11 18.50
CA GLY A 354 -23.54 2.09 18.60
C GLY A 354 -23.44 1.04 17.50
N PRO A 355 -24.18 -0.08 17.64
CA PRO A 355 -24.23 -1.06 16.58
C PRO A 355 -24.76 -0.41 15.31
N LEU A 356 -24.00 -0.54 14.23
CA LEU A 356 -24.40 -0.10 12.90
C LEU A 356 -25.45 -1.08 12.37
N ASP A 357 -26.39 -0.57 11.57
CA ASP A 357 -27.21 -1.44 10.72
C ASP A 357 -26.27 -2.06 9.68
N GLU A 358 -25.81 -3.28 9.94
CA GLU A 358 -24.99 -4.03 9.00
C GLU A 358 -25.83 -4.35 7.75
N PRO A 359 -25.26 -4.19 6.55
CA PRO A 359 -25.93 -4.63 5.33
C PRO A 359 -26.25 -6.13 5.38
N ASP A 360 -27.39 -6.56 4.81
CA ASP A 360 -27.84 -7.94 4.85
C ASP A 360 -26.80 -8.94 4.31
N TYR A 361 -25.98 -8.55 3.34
CA TYR A 361 -24.92 -9.39 2.79
C TYR A 361 -23.77 -9.65 3.75
N HIS A 362 -23.58 -8.86 4.81
CA HIS A 362 -22.62 -9.16 5.89
C HIS A 362 -23.02 -10.39 6.72
N LEU A 363 -24.29 -10.80 6.65
CA LEU A 363 -24.82 -11.96 7.35
C LEU A 363 -24.69 -13.25 6.53
N GLU A 364 -24.23 -13.16 5.28
CA GLU A 364 -24.06 -14.32 4.41
C GLU A 364 -22.77 -15.09 4.74
N THR A 365 -22.84 -16.42 4.69
CA THR A 365 -21.71 -17.32 5.00
C THR A 365 -20.52 -17.16 4.05
N ASN A 366 -20.74 -16.65 2.84
CA ASN A 366 -19.71 -16.42 1.82
C ASN A 366 -19.24 -14.97 1.76
N PHE A 367 -19.62 -14.14 2.74
CA PHE A 367 -19.33 -12.71 2.73
C PHE A 367 -17.85 -12.40 2.47
N ILE A 368 -16.94 -13.13 3.11
CA ILE A 368 -15.49 -12.87 2.98
C ILE A 368 -15.01 -13.17 1.57
N ALA A 369 -15.45 -14.27 0.95
CA ALA A 369 -15.06 -14.63 -0.41
C ALA A 369 -15.59 -13.64 -1.45
N ASP A 370 -16.78 -13.08 -1.22
CA ASP A 370 -17.51 -12.26 -2.19
C ASP A 370 -17.50 -10.76 -1.84
N HIS A 371 -17.01 -10.38 -0.66
CA HIS A 371 -17.10 -9.03 -0.11
C HIS A 371 -16.51 -7.96 -1.05
N ARG A 372 -15.35 -8.20 -1.64
CA ARG A 372 -14.73 -7.26 -2.57
C ARG A 372 -15.52 -7.01 -3.86
N PHE A 373 -16.47 -7.90 -4.19
CA PHE A 373 -17.36 -7.78 -5.35
C PHE A 373 -18.74 -7.21 -4.99
N GLN A 374 -19.05 -7.10 -3.69
CA GLN A 374 -20.35 -6.65 -3.18
C GLN A 374 -20.27 -5.23 -2.57
N ALA A 375 -19.07 -4.70 -2.40
CA ALA A 375 -18.82 -3.41 -1.77
C ALA A 375 -18.88 -2.21 -2.72
N ASP A 376 -19.40 -2.39 -3.96
CA ASP A 376 -19.60 -1.31 -4.94
C ASP A 376 -20.83 -0.46 -4.63
#